data_3a7e754543b46998bd91680001aa9c6c
#
_entry.id   3a7e754543b46998bd91680001aa9c6c
#
_cell.length_a   1.000
_cell.length_b   1.000
_cell.length_c   1.000
_cell.angle_alpha   90.00
_cell.angle_beta   90.00
_cell.angle_gamma   90.00
#
_symmetry.space_group_name_H-M   'P 1'
#
loop_
_entity.id
_entity.type
_entity.pdbx_description
1 polymer ?
#
loop_
_entity_poly.entity_id
_entity_poly.type
_entity_poly.pdbx_seq_one_letter_code
_entity_poly.pdbx_strand_id
1 'polypeptide(L)'
;MFKKILFLAVFSLFAFGADTQAGEIKASDSPFGYASIGAEQNFGGYAGKESKEVTVKDRQELVKYAKMGGYVIYIDGLIDLSEGKIPQNGNSDGLDKFISEISGGEFSSYTKFMQAYGASCRAFLDDSQDPKLAALRKNLASEYKKLIVVPVASNTTIIGLGENSGIKGGSLLLKNVQNIAIRNILIEDAFDPFPDVQKNDGFNAQYDGVSIESSKNIWVDHCHFKDTVDLSHVHLAGGELTKWQTYDGLCDIKGDSAAITISHNIFENHDKTMLIGSRDSDGSSETRTITVAHNIFNNCAQRLPMARNAKVHVYNNFYDSKDGFYDQKYAIGVRFGSLIYAQNNYFTNGVKISYKCNKGTIFESGNIDLSKKGSVCEKLTKPPFEPPYKFELLEASNVQKEVKQNAGTGKLAVIK
;
A
#
# COMPACT_ATOMS: atom_id res chain seq x y z
N MET A 1 55.26 -40.77 -32.11
CA MET A 1 55.51 -39.32 -31.91
C MET A 1 54.19 -38.62 -31.67
N PHE A 2 53.75 -38.58 -30.40
CA PHE A 2 52.49 -37.99 -30.05
C PHE A 2 52.76 -36.66 -29.31
N LYS A 3 52.36 -35.55 -29.94
CA LYS A 3 52.38 -34.21 -29.30
C LYS A 3 51.21 -34.08 -28.36
N LYS A 4 51.52 -33.95 -27.05
CA LYS A 4 50.52 -33.52 -26.04
C LYS A 4 50.32 -32.01 -26.16
N ILE A 5 49.12 -31.61 -26.47
CA ILE A 5 48.69 -30.20 -26.40
C ILE A 5 48.19 -29.96 -24.99
N LEU A 6 48.88 -29.07 -24.24
CA LEU A 6 48.52 -28.64 -22.89
C LEU A 6 47.57 -27.45 -23.05
N PHE A 7 46.30 -27.62 -22.66
CA PHE A 7 45.35 -26.52 -22.54
C PHE A 7 45.58 -25.83 -21.18
N LEU A 8 46.12 -24.65 -21.21
CA LEU A 8 46.19 -23.77 -20.06
C LEU A 8 44.81 -23.07 -19.91
N ALA A 9 44.02 -23.48 -18.93
CA ALA A 9 42.80 -22.76 -18.54
C ALA A 9 43.22 -21.56 -17.69
N VAL A 10 43.13 -20.36 -18.26
CA VAL A 10 43.28 -19.10 -17.49
C VAL A 10 41.99 -18.87 -16.77
N PHE A 11 41.95 -19.15 -15.46
CA PHE A 11 40.92 -18.69 -14.57
C PHE A 11 41.20 -17.21 -14.25
N SER A 12 40.49 -16.30 -14.91
CA SER A 12 40.43 -14.93 -14.49
C SER A 12 39.48 -14.84 -13.27
N LEU A 13 40.06 -14.73 -12.07
CA LEU A 13 39.35 -14.30 -10.88
C LEU A 13 38.92 -12.85 -11.11
N PHE A 14 37.67 -12.63 -11.46
CA PHE A 14 37.04 -11.34 -11.27
C PHE A 14 36.74 -11.22 -9.77
N ALA A 15 37.62 -10.53 -9.05
CA ALA A 15 37.30 -10.01 -7.74
C ALA A 15 36.23 -8.92 -7.95
N PHE A 16 34.96 -9.28 -7.75
CA PHE A 16 33.92 -8.28 -7.53
C PHE A 16 34.21 -7.63 -6.18
N GLY A 17 34.91 -6.49 -6.23
CA GLY A 17 34.88 -5.53 -5.15
C GLY A 17 33.43 -5.11 -4.96
N ALA A 18 32.84 -5.44 -3.82
CA ALA A 18 31.57 -4.89 -3.41
C ALA A 18 31.79 -3.42 -3.03
N ASP A 19 31.89 -2.56 -4.03
CA ASP A 19 31.54 -1.16 -3.86
C ASP A 19 30.03 -1.11 -3.75
N THR A 20 29.55 -1.07 -2.50
CA THR A 20 28.18 -0.67 -2.20
C THR A 20 28.08 0.83 -2.47
N GLN A 21 28.05 1.25 -3.73
CA GLN A 21 27.48 2.54 -4.08
C GLN A 21 26.02 2.50 -3.61
N ALA A 22 25.69 3.35 -2.64
CA ALA A 22 24.31 3.58 -2.27
C ALA A 22 23.55 3.89 -3.57
N GLY A 23 22.52 3.12 -3.87
CA GLY A 23 21.72 3.34 -5.07
C GLY A 23 21.09 4.74 -5.03
N GLU A 24 20.69 5.24 -6.18
CA GLU A 24 20.05 6.56 -6.34
C GLU A 24 18.62 6.38 -6.85
N ILE A 25 17.73 7.27 -6.44
CA ILE A 25 16.39 7.42 -7.00
C ILE A 25 16.38 8.67 -7.89
N LYS A 26 16.11 8.46 -9.18
CA LYS A 26 15.89 9.56 -10.14
C LYS A 26 14.44 9.55 -10.60
N ALA A 27 13.88 10.72 -10.76
CA ALA A 27 12.50 10.84 -11.26
C ALA A 27 12.35 10.26 -12.69
N SER A 28 13.45 10.18 -13.44
CA SER A 28 13.54 9.57 -14.78
C SER A 28 13.69 8.05 -14.79
N ASP A 29 13.79 7.39 -13.62
CA ASP A 29 13.89 5.93 -13.57
C ASP A 29 12.66 5.28 -14.17
N SER A 30 12.88 4.17 -14.88
CA SER A 30 11.80 3.37 -15.44
C SER A 30 11.38 2.26 -14.46
N PRO A 31 10.09 1.93 -14.39
CA PRO A 31 9.63 0.81 -13.58
C PRO A 31 10.12 -0.53 -14.13
N PHE A 32 10.16 -1.53 -13.27
CA PHE A 32 10.28 -2.93 -13.66
C PHE A 32 8.96 -3.68 -13.41
N GLY A 33 8.95 -5.00 -13.64
CA GLY A 33 7.77 -5.80 -13.41
C GLY A 33 6.63 -5.47 -14.36
N TYR A 34 5.41 -5.71 -13.93
CA TYR A 34 4.25 -5.42 -14.79
C TYR A 34 4.09 -3.94 -15.12
N ALA A 35 4.49 -3.00 -14.25
CA ALA A 35 4.39 -1.57 -14.55
C ALA A 35 5.18 -1.14 -15.79
N SER A 36 6.21 -1.90 -16.18
CA SER A 36 7.00 -1.65 -17.39
C SER A 36 6.30 -2.12 -18.67
N ILE A 37 5.28 -2.98 -18.58
CA ILE A 37 4.64 -3.58 -19.76
C ILE A 37 3.66 -2.57 -20.38
N GLY A 38 3.93 -2.21 -21.63
CA GLY A 38 3.15 -1.19 -22.35
C GLY A 38 3.33 0.21 -21.79
N ALA A 39 4.34 0.44 -20.93
CA ALA A 39 4.70 1.76 -20.47
C ALA A 39 5.31 2.59 -21.61
N GLU A 40 5.12 3.91 -21.55
CA GLU A 40 5.79 4.85 -22.45
C GLU A 40 7.30 4.86 -22.18
N GLN A 41 8.10 5.29 -23.17
CA GLN A 41 9.56 5.33 -23.04
C GLN A 41 10.01 6.22 -21.85
N ASN A 42 9.26 7.30 -21.60
CA ASN A 42 9.45 8.16 -20.43
C ASN A 42 8.29 7.95 -19.46
N PHE A 43 8.57 7.55 -18.23
CA PHE A 43 7.55 7.19 -17.24
C PHE A 43 7.19 8.36 -16.32
N GLY A 44 5.96 8.35 -15.78
CA GLY A 44 5.50 9.33 -14.81
C GLY A 44 5.48 10.75 -15.34
N GLY A 45 5.98 11.71 -14.59
CA GLY A 45 6.05 13.12 -14.96
C GLY A 45 6.95 13.43 -16.16
N TYR A 46 7.73 12.47 -16.63
CA TYR A 46 8.58 12.58 -17.81
C TYR A 46 7.91 12.11 -19.12
N ALA A 47 6.69 11.63 -19.08
CA ALA A 47 5.96 11.15 -20.27
C ALA A 47 5.69 12.22 -21.33
N GLY A 48 5.82 13.50 -20.99
CA GLY A 48 5.64 14.62 -21.92
C GLY A 48 6.92 15.05 -22.64
N LYS A 49 6.78 15.96 -23.61
CA LYS A 49 7.92 16.57 -24.31
C LYS A 49 8.79 17.45 -23.40
N GLU A 50 8.20 18.01 -22.36
CA GLU A 50 8.88 18.81 -21.34
C GLU A 50 8.42 18.35 -19.96
N SER A 51 9.36 17.84 -19.15
CA SER A 51 9.10 17.56 -17.75
C SER A 51 8.97 18.87 -16.98
N LYS A 52 7.93 18.97 -16.16
CA LYS A 52 7.73 20.09 -15.24
C LYS A 52 8.00 19.61 -13.84
N GLU A 53 9.03 20.18 -13.22
CA GLU A 53 9.41 19.81 -11.86
C GLU A 53 8.98 20.88 -10.87
N VAL A 54 8.42 20.45 -9.75
CA VAL A 54 8.02 21.33 -8.66
C VAL A 54 8.40 20.70 -7.32
N THR A 55 8.73 21.56 -6.36
CA THR A 55 8.89 21.13 -4.96
C THR A 55 7.75 21.70 -4.15
N VAL A 56 7.05 20.85 -3.42
CA VAL A 56 5.88 21.20 -2.61
C VAL A 56 6.15 20.94 -1.13
N LYS A 57 5.61 21.79 -0.27
CA LYS A 57 5.76 21.72 1.18
C LYS A 57 4.45 21.72 1.95
N ASP A 58 3.36 21.97 1.26
CA ASP A 58 2.03 22.06 1.86
C ASP A 58 0.97 21.32 1.03
N ARG A 59 -0.20 21.16 1.64
CA ARG A 59 -1.34 20.48 1.06
C ARG A 59 -1.86 21.17 -0.21
N GLN A 60 -1.91 22.49 -0.24
CA GLN A 60 -2.52 23.23 -1.36
C GLN A 60 -1.68 23.04 -2.63
N GLU A 61 -0.36 23.14 -2.50
CA GLU A 61 0.57 22.89 -3.62
C GLU A 61 0.51 21.44 -4.08
N LEU A 62 0.56 20.47 -3.15
CA LEU A 62 0.46 19.05 -3.50
C LEU A 62 -0.83 18.75 -4.28
N VAL A 63 -1.99 19.16 -3.75
CA VAL A 63 -3.29 18.96 -4.38
C VAL A 63 -3.36 19.62 -5.75
N LYS A 64 -2.83 20.84 -5.90
CA LYS A 64 -2.81 21.56 -7.15
C LYS A 64 -2.05 20.80 -8.23
N TYR A 65 -0.80 20.45 -7.99
CA TYR A 65 0.04 19.83 -9.01
C TYR A 65 -0.31 18.36 -9.26
N ALA A 66 -0.72 17.61 -8.23
CA ALA A 66 -1.19 16.25 -8.40
C ALA A 66 -2.43 16.16 -9.32
N LYS A 67 -3.37 17.09 -9.20
CA LYS A 67 -4.58 17.17 -10.07
C LYS A 67 -4.28 17.60 -11.49
N MET A 68 -3.22 18.35 -11.72
CA MET A 68 -2.87 18.82 -13.06
C MET A 68 -2.30 17.71 -13.95
N GLY A 69 -1.52 16.80 -13.37
CA GLY A 69 -0.75 15.79 -14.11
C GLY A 69 0.39 16.37 -14.95
N GLY A 70 1.26 15.52 -15.45
CA GLY A 70 2.42 15.93 -16.26
C GLY A 70 3.51 16.62 -15.43
N TYR A 71 3.58 16.34 -14.13
CA TYR A 71 4.56 16.92 -13.22
C TYR A 71 5.40 15.83 -12.53
N VAL A 72 6.67 16.18 -12.29
CA VAL A 72 7.48 15.58 -11.23
C VAL A 72 7.31 16.45 -9.98
N ILE A 73 6.71 15.89 -8.96
CA ILE A 73 6.38 16.57 -7.70
C ILE A 73 7.32 16.05 -6.61
N TYR A 74 8.23 16.88 -6.17
CA TYR A 74 9.09 16.59 -5.02
C TYR A 74 8.41 17.07 -3.74
N ILE A 75 8.23 16.16 -2.78
CA ILE A 75 7.71 16.51 -1.44
C ILE A 75 8.92 16.79 -0.53
N ASP A 76 8.96 18.00 0.05
CA ASP A 76 9.98 18.40 1.02
C ASP A 76 9.36 18.51 2.42
N GLY A 77 9.56 17.45 3.22
CA GLY A 77 8.97 17.28 4.54
C GLY A 77 7.65 16.51 4.55
N LEU A 78 7.03 16.41 5.72
CA LEU A 78 5.78 15.67 5.94
C LEU A 78 4.58 16.63 5.84
N ILE A 79 3.72 16.40 4.86
CA ILE A 79 2.52 17.22 4.61
C ILE A 79 1.33 16.60 5.33
N ASP A 80 0.76 17.29 6.30
CA ASP A 80 -0.49 16.89 6.98
C ASP A 80 -1.71 17.25 6.12
N LEU A 81 -2.30 16.25 5.46
CA LEU A 81 -3.50 16.42 4.63
C LEU A 81 -4.75 16.67 5.47
N SER A 82 -4.76 16.20 6.72
CA SER A 82 -5.89 16.39 7.64
C SER A 82 -5.95 17.79 8.25
N GLU A 83 -4.90 18.59 8.10
CA GLU A 83 -4.78 19.92 8.74
C GLU A 83 -5.03 19.85 10.26
N GLY A 84 -4.39 18.88 10.93
CA GLY A 84 -4.47 18.70 12.37
C GLY A 84 -5.74 18.00 12.87
N LYS A 85 -6.49 17.32 11.99
CA LYS A 85 -7.74 16.64 12.39
C LYS A 85 -7.57 15.16 12.73
N ILE A 86 -6.34 14.65 12.76
CA ILE A 86 -6.06 13.32 13.29
C ILE A 86 -5.85 13.41 14.79
N PRO A 87 -6.53 12.59 15.60
CA PRO A 87 -6.23 12.51 17.02
C PRO A 87 -4.77 12.09 17.26
N GLN A 88 -4.07 12.79 18.15
CA GLN A 88 -2.68 12.46 18.50
C GLN A 88 -2.48 12.58 20.02
N ASN A 89 -1.84 11.58 20.61
CA ASN A 89 -1.52 11.57 22.05
C ASN A 89 -2.73 11.91 22.95
N GLY A 90 -3.93 11.45 22.58
CA GLY A 90 -5.16 11.74 23.31
C GLY A 90 -5.76 13.13 23.05
N ASN A 91 -5.14 13.95 22.20
CA ASN A 91 -5.66 15.25 21.77
C ASN A 91 -6.42 15.12 20.46
N SER A 92 -7.69 15.54 20.45
CA SER A 92 -8.59 15.56 19.29
C SER A 92 -9.08 16.98 18.92
N ASP A 93 -8.46 18.04 19.44
CA ASP A 93 -8.94 19.43 19.32
C ASP A 93 -9.29 19.83 17.87
N GLY A 94 -8.45 19.46 16.89
CA GLY A 94 -8.69 19.77 15.48
C GLY A 94 -9.94 19.06 14.93
N LEU A 95 -10.14 17.80 15.30
CA LEU A 95 -11.32 17.02 14.91
C LEU A 95 -12.58 17.50 15.66
N ASP A 96 -12.44 17.81 16.94
CA ASP A 96 -13.53 18.35 17.77
C ASP A 96 -14.05 19.67 17.23
N LYS A 97 -13.14 20.59 16.87
CA LYS A 97 -13.47 21.85 16.21
C LYS A 97 -14.20 21.62 14.88
N PHE A 98 -13.69 20.73 14.03
CA PHE A 98 -14.30 20.38 12.74
C PHE A 98 -15.75 19.88 12.94
N ILE A 99 -15.98 18.99 13.91
CA ILE A 99 -17.31 18.46 14.20
C ILE A 99 -18.24 19.57 14.72
N SER A 100 -17.75 20.40 15.62
CA SER A 100 -18.52 21.52 16.16
C SER A 100 -18.98 22.49 15.07
N GLU A 101 -18.09 22.84 14.16
CA GLU A 101 -18.39 23.72 13.02
C GLU A 101 -19.44 23.11 12.08
N ILE A 102 -19.28 21.85 11.68
CA ILE A 102 -20.20 21.18 10.74
C ILE A 102 -21.56 20.87 11.38
N SER A 103 -21.59 20.56 12.69
CA SER A 103 -22.84 20.31 13.42
C SER A 103 -23.56 21.57 13.87
N GLY A 104 -23.02 22.77 13.59
CA GLY A 104 -23.58 24.02 14.07
C GLY A 104 -23.55 24.16 15.62
N GLY A 105 -22.57 23.55 16.26
CA GLY A 105 -22.38 23.54 17.70
C GLY A 105 -23.17 22.48 18.47
N GLU A 106 -23.92 21.61 17.76
CA GLU A 106 -24.67 20.52 18.40
C GLU A 106 -23.76 19.55 19.14
N PHE A 107 -22.58 19.24 18.52
CA PHE A 107 -21.55 18.40 19.13
C PHE A 107 -20.25 19.18 19.33
N SER A 108 -19.79 19.21 20.59
CA SER A 108 -18.56 19.92 20.96
C SER A 108 -17.30 19.03 20.87
N SER A 109 -17.44 17.74 20.60
CA SER A 109 -16.30 16.83 20.46
C SER A 109 -16.63 15.57 19.67
N TYR A 110 -15.59 14.95 19.12
CA TYR A 110 -15.66 13.65 18.45
C TYR A 110 -16.25 12.58 19.36
N THR A 111 -15.79 12.52 20.61
CA THR A 111 -16.30 11.57 21.61
C THR A 111 -17.80 11.70 21.82
N LYS A 112 -18.32 12.92 21.98
CA LYS A 112 -19.76 13.14 22.17
C LYS A 112 -20.58 12.77 20.95
N PHE A 113 -20.10 13.13 19.76
CA PHE A 113 -20.73 12.71 18.50
C PHE A 113 -20.78 11.20 18.39
N MET A 114 -19.64 10.51 18.62
CA MET A 114 -19.53 9.07 18.53
C MET A 114 -20.42 8.33 19.52
N GLN A 115 -20.52 8.82 20.75
CA GLN A 115 -21.42 8.26 21.77
C GLN A 115 -22.88 8.37 21.34
N ALA A 116 -23.30 9.55 20.89
CA ALA A 116 -24.68 9.77 20.43
C ALA A 116 -25.01 8.93 19.17
N TYR A 117 -24.12 8.95 18.19
CA TYR A 117 -24.28 8.19 16.95
C TYR A 117 -24.29 6.69 17.22
N GLY A 118 -23.33 6.17 17.98
CA GLY A 118 -23.23 4.76 18.34
C GLY A 118 -24.45 4.27 19.12
N ALA A 119 -24.94 5.03 20.08
CA ALA A 119 -26.14 4.70 20.84
C ALA A 119 -27.41 4.66 19.97
N SER A 120 -27.44 5.41 18.87
CA SER A 120 -28.55 5.43 17.91
C SER A 120 -28.52 4.32 16.87
N CYS A 121 -27.39 3.60 16.76
CA CYS A 121 -27.23 2.48 15.85
C CYS A 121 -27.71 1.17 16.49
N ARG A 122 -28.40 0.33 15.72
CA ARG A 122 -28.79 -0.99 16.21
C ARG A 122 -27.61 -1.96 16.16
N ALA A 123 -27.09 -2.32 17.33
CA ALA A 123 -25.99 -3.27 17.49
C ALA A 123 -24.73 -2.93 16.64
N PHE A 124 -24.52 -1.66 16.28
CA PHE A 124 -23.43 -1.18 15.44
C PHE A 124 -23.30 -1.89 14.07
N LEU A 125 -24.37 -2.52 13.60
CA LEU A 125 -24.42 -3.23 12.33
C LEU A 125 -25.22 -2.51 11.26
N ASP A 126 -26.03 -1.55 11.66
CA ASP A 126 -26.90 -0.73 10.80
C ASP A 126 -26.60 0.76 11.04
N ASP A 127 -26.90 1.62 10.06
CA ASP A 127 -26.85 3.07 10.22
C ASP A 127 -27.74 3.55 11.38
N SER A 128 -27.48 4.75 11.86
CA SER A 128 -28.26 5.36 12.94
C SER A 128 -29.78 5.26 12.66
N GLN A 129 -30.55 4.88 13.69
CA GLN A 129 -32.01 4.92 13.66
C GLN A 129 -32.54 6.36 13.78
N ASP A 130 -31.69 7.32 14.16
CA ASP A 130 -31.98 8.74 14.11
C ASP A 130 -31.57 9.31 12.74
N PRO A 131 -32.54 9.74 11.88
CA PRO A 131 -32.21 10.28 10.57
C PRO A 131 -31.32 11.54 10.60
N LYS A 132 -31.38 12.34 11.68
CA LYS A 132 -30.54 13.54 11.81
C LYS A 132 -29.08 13.16 12.06
N LEU A 133 -28.84 12.21 12.97
CA LEU A 133 -27.49 11.71 13.22
C LEU A 133 -26.90 10.98 12.00
N ALA A 134 -27.71 10.18 11.29
CA ALA A 134 -27.29 9.54 10.05
C ALA A 134 -26.91 10.57 8.97
N ALA A 135 -27.71 11.63 8.81
CA ALA A 135 -27.42 12.72 7.88
C ALA A 135 -26.17 13.50 8.28
N LEU A 136 -26.02 13.80 9.59
CA LEU A 136 -24.83 14.50 10.09
C LEU A 136 -23.55 13.69 9.85
N ARG A 137 -23.53 12.37 10.15
CA ARG A 137 -22.38 11.51 9.84
C ARG A 137 -22.00 11.59 8.35
N LYS A 138 -22.98 11.46 7.45
CA LYS A 138 -22.74 11.55 6.01
C LYS A 138 -22.16 12.91 5.60
N ASN A 139 -22.65 13.99 6.20
CA ASN A 139 -22.12 15.33 5.95
C ASN A 139 -20.67 15.46 6.45
N LEU A 140 -20.40 15.05 7.69
CA LEU A 140 -19.05 15.03 8.28
C LEU A 140 -18.09 14.22 7.40
N ALA A 141 -18.46 13.00 7.00
CA ALA A 141 -17.65 12.15 6.11
C ALA A 141 -17.40 12.81 4.76
N SER A 142 -18.40 13.47 4.16
CA SER A 142 -18.28 14.16 2.88
C SER A 142 -17.31 15.35 2.95
N GLU A 143 -17.42 16.18 3.97
CA GLU A 143 -16.53 17.33 4.16
C GLU A 143 -15.11 16.89 4.50
N TYR A 144 -14.94 15.87 5.35
CA TYR A 144 -13.64 15.30 5.68
C TYR A 144 -12.95 14.71 4.44
N LYS A 145 -13.69 13.99 3.60
CA LYS A 145 -13.19 13.43 2.34
C LYS A 145 -12.58 14.50 1.41
N LYS A 146 -13.22 15.66 1.29
CA LYS A 146 -12.71 16.78 0.44
C LYS A 146 -11.36 17.29 0.94
N LEU A 147 -11.13 17.16 2.24
CA LEU A 147 -9.88 17.58 2.87
C LEU A 147 -8.75 16.59 2.60
N ILE A 148 -8.99 15.30 2.85
CA ILE A 148 -7.92 14.30 2.95
C ILE A 148 -7.62 13.54 1.65
N VAL A 149 -8.53 13.50 0.68
CA VAL A 149 -8.31 12.75 -0.56
C VAL A 149 -7.66 13.63 -1.62
N VAL A 150 -6.49 13.21 -2.09
CA VAL A 150 -5.72 13.87 -3.16
C VAL A 150 -5.85 13.06 -4.45
N PRO A 151 -6.67 13.50 -5.43
CA PRO A 151 -6.68 12.87 -6.75
C PRO A 151 -5.36 13.12 -7.48
N VAL A 152 -4.77 12.06 -8.03
CA VAL A 152 -3.54 12.11 -8.83
C VAL A 152 -3.90 11.89 -10.29
N ALA A 153 -3.55 12.83 -11.15
CA ALA A 153 -3.79 12.73 -12.59
C ALA A 153 -2.69 11.91 -13.28
N SER A 154 -2.98 11.46 -14.51
CA SER A 154 -2.03 10.69 -15.33
C SER A 154 -0.72 11.44 -15.59
N ASN A 155 0.34 10.68 -15.89
CA ASN A 155 1.67 11.21 -16.18
C ASN A 155 2.24 12.02 -15.00
N THR A 156 2.20 11.45 -13.80
CA THR A 156 2.68 12.12 -12.58
C THR A 156 3.72 11.26 -11.88
N THR A 157 4.79 11.90 -11.43
CA THR A 157 5.76 11.31 -10.51
C THR A 157 5.71 12.08 -9.18
N ILE A 158 5.54 11.40 -8.07
CA ILE A 158 5.61 11.96 -6.71
C ILE A 158 6.81 11.32 -6.00
N ILE A 159 7.75 12.14 -5.53
CA ILE A 159 8.97 11.67 -4.87
C ILE A 159 9.21 12.47 -3.58
N GLY A 160 9.45 11.79 -2.46
CA GLY A 160 9.91 12.39 -1.22
C GLY A 160 11.41 12.70 -1.26
N LEU A 161 11.82 13.89 -0.84
CA LEU A 161 13.23 14.32 -0.84
C LEU A 161 14.06 13.75 0.31
N GLY A 162 13.45 13.24 1.35
CA GLY A 162 14.10 12.66 2.51
C GLY A 162 13.32 11.52 3.14
N GLU A 163 13.90 10.88 4.15
CA GLU A 163 13.32 9.75 4.86
C GLU A 163 11.90 10.03 5.41
N ASN A 164 11.70 11.24 5.91
CA ASN A 164 10.45 11.68 6.52
C ASN A 164 9.60 12.56 5.57
N SER A 165 9.91 12.58 4.28
CA SER A 165 9.12 13.31 3.30
C SER A 165 7.93 12.48 2.84
N GLY A 166 6.75 13.07 2.83
CA GLY A 166 5.54 12.33 2.45
C GLY A 166 4.25 13.00 2.87
N ILE A 167 3.23 12.18 3.10
CA ILE A 167 1.90 12.62 3.51
C ILE A 167 1.46 11.93 4.81
N LYS A 168 0.69 12.65 5.59
CA LYS A 168 0.04 12.15 6.78
C LYS A 168 -1.44 12.53 6.76
N GLY A 169 -2.28 11.66 7.29
CA GLY A 169 -3.70 11.97 7.48
C GLY A 169 -4.52 12.04 6.21
N GLY A 170 -4.14 11.30 5.18
CA GLY A 170 -4.90 11.32 3.95
C GLY A 170 -4.55 10.22 2.97
N SER A 171 -5.10 10.31 1.78
CA SER A 171 -5.13 9.28 0.75
C SER A 171 -4.75 9.84 -0.62
N LEU A 172 -3.90 9.13 -1.35
CA LEU A 172 -3.67 9.37 -2.78
C LEU A 172 -4.64 8.51 -3.59
N LEU A 173 -5.50 9.16 -4.37
CA LEU A 173 -6.49 8.48 -5.21
C LEU A 173 -6.07 8.49 -6.68
N LEU A 174 -5.75 7.33 -7.21
CA LEU A 174 -5.42 7.07 -8.60
C LEU A 174 -6.62 6.39 -9.26
N LYS A 175 -7.51 7.19 -9.88
CA LYS A 175 -8.76 6.66 -10.44
C LYS A 175 -8.90 6.99 -11.91
N ASN A 176 -9.03 5.94 -12.76
CA ASN A 176 -9.11 6.05 -14.22
C ASN A 176 -7.91 6.81 -14.82
N VAL A 177 -6.72 6.54 -14.32
CA VAL A 177 -5.47 7.22 -14.69
C VAL A 177 -4.40 6.21 -15.10
N GLN A 178 -3.31 6.71 -15.67
CA GLN A 178 -2.19 5.87 -16.08
C GLN A 178 -0.85 6.59 -15.94
N ASN A 179 0.21 5.77 -15.93
CA ASN A 179 1.58 6.24 -16.00
C ASN A 179 1.94 7.13 -14.80
N ILE A 180 1.94 6.52 -13.61
CA ILE A 180 2.21 7.21 -12.35
C ILE A 180 3.28 6.48 -11.56
N ALA A 181 4.28 7.24 -11.06
CA ALA A 181 5.25 6.78 -10.09
C ALA A 181 5.03 7.47 -8.74
N ILE A 182 4.98 6.68 -7.65
CA ILE A 182 4.95 7.17 -6.27
C ILE A 182 6.15 6.56 -5.58
N ARG A 183 7.14 7.37 -5.22
CA ARG A 183 8.44 6.85 -4.77
C ARG A 183 8.99 7.59 -3.55
N ASN A 184 9.66 6.85 -2.70
CA ASN A 184 10.37 7.38 -1.52
C ASN A 184 9.53 8.30 -0.65
N ILE A 185 8.24 8.02 -0.46
CA ILE A 185 7.37 8.82 0.39
C ILE A 185 6.88 8.03 1.60
N LEU A 186 6.85 8.72 2.74
CA LEU A 186 6.16 8.25 3.94
C LEU A 186 4.66 8.48 3.78
N ILE A 187 3.86 7.46 4.08
CA ILE A 187 2.39 7.52 4.03
C ILE A 187 1.86 7.05 5.37
N GLU A 188 1.39 7.99 6.16
CA GLU A 188 0.92 7.74 7.53
C GLU A 188 -0.56 8.04 7.68
N ASP A 189 -1.26 7.19 8.42
CA ASP A 189 -2.56 7.47 8.99
C ASP A 189 -3.63 7.93 7.98
N ALA A 190 -3.98 7.09 7.01
CA ALA A 190 -5.17 7.32 6.18
C ALA A 190 -6.45 7.13 7.03
N PHE A 191 -6.60 7.99 8.03
CA PHE A 191 -7.57 7.86 9.10
C PHE A 191 -8.99 8.30 8.68
N ASP A 192 -9.99 7.47 8.97
CA ASP A 192 -11.42 7.76 8.76
C ASP A 192 -12.16 7.89 10.10
N PRO A 193 -12.43 9.11 10.58
CA PRO A 193 -13.20 9.31 11.80
C PRO A 193 -14.70 9.03 11.65
N PHE A 194 -15.21 8.91 10.42
CA PHE A 194 -16.63 8.78 10.11
C PHE A 194 -16.93 7.59 9.21
N PRO A 195 -16.52 6.36 9.60
CA PRO A 195 -16.60 5.17 8.74
C PRO A 195 -18.03 4.91 8.26
N ASP A 196 -18.15 4.31 7.08
CA ASP A 196 -19.44 3.97 6.49
C ASP A 196 -20.03 2.69 7.10
N VAL A 197 -21.35 2.61 7.14
CA VAL A 197 -22.04 1.43 7.65
C VAL A 197 -22.26 0.42 6.54
N GLN A 198 -21.69 -0.76 6.69
CA GLN A 198 -21.90 -1.87 5.78
C GLN A 198 -22.83 -2.90 6.43
N LYS A 199 -23.94 -3.21 5.78
CA LYS A 199 -24.94 -4.17 6.27
C LYS A 199 -24.27 -5.50 6.64
N ASN A 200 -24.48 -5.93 7.86
CA ASN A 200 -23.93 -7.16 8.46
C ASN A 200 -22.38 -7.17 8.62
N ASP A 201 -21.70 -6.06 8.37
CA ASP A 201 -20.25 -5.96 8.56
C ASP A 201 -19.83 -4.85 9.55
N GLY A 202 -20.73 -3.94 9.86
CA GLY A 202 -20.50 -2.83 10.80
C GLY A 202 -19.87 -1.62 10.12
N PHE A 203 -19.16 -0.81 10.92
CA PHE A 203 -18.52 0.40 10.44
C PHE A 203 -17.18 0.06 9.78
N ASN A 204 -17.02 0.50 8.53
CA ASN A 204 -15.86 0.20 7.72
C ASN A 204 -15.27 1.51 7.16
N ALA A 205 -13.98 1.72 7.39
CA ALA A 205 -13.26 2.87 6.87
C ALA A 205 -13.22 2.87 5.33
N GLN A 206 -13.11 4.08 4.75
CA GLN A 206 -13.24 4.30 3.31
C GLN A 206 -11.92 4.70 2.64
N TYR A 207 -10.85 4.97 3.40
CA TYR A 207 -9.64 5.56 2.86
C TYR A 207 -8.46 4.60 2.95
N ASP A 208 -7.84 4.33 1.79
CA ASP A 208 -6.55 3.65 1.69
C ASP A 208 -5.42 4.70 1.68
N GLY A 209 -4.21 4.35 2.10
CA GLY A 209 -3.05 5.22 1.94
C GLY A 209 -2.82 5.58 0.47
N VAL A 210 -2.83 4.57 -0.41
CA VAL A 210 -2.89 4.71 -1.87
C VAL A 210 -4.02 3.84 -2.40
N SER A 211 -5.00 4.45 -3.07
CA SER A 211 -6.11 3.75 -3.71
C SER A 211 -5.96 3.79 -5.23
N ILE A 212 -5.78 2.62 -5.85
CA ILE A 212 -5.59 2.47 -7.31
C ILE A 212 -6.87 1.85 -7.88
N GLU A 213 -7.65 2.65 -8.62
CA GLU A 213 -8.95 2.24 -9.15
C GLU A 213 -9.01 2.37 -10.67
N SER A 214 -9.22 1.26 -11.38
CA SER A 214 -9.33 1.23 -12.85
C SER A 214 -8.18 1.98 -13.55
N SER A 215 -6.96 1.76 -13.09
CA SER A 215 -5.75 2.48 -13.49
C SER A 215 -4.66 1.54 -13.95
N LYS A 216 -3.71 2.02 -14.75
CA LYS A 216 -2.67 1.17 -15.33
C LYS A 216 -1.30 1.85 -15.40
N ASN A 217 -0.26 1.03 -15.51
CA ASN A 217 1.14 1.47 -15.49
C ASN A 217 1.42 2.33 -14.25
N ILE A 218 1.26 1.72 -13.07
CA ILE A 218 1.48 2.36 -11.77
C ILE A 218 2.66 1.70 -11.08
N TRP A 219 3.56 2.51 -10.57
CA TRP A 219 4.73 2.07 -9.81
C TRP A 219 4.76 2.74 -8.45
N VAL A 220 4.64 1.93 -7.39
CA VAL A 220 4.79 2.36 -5.99
C VAL A 220 6.06 1.74 -5.44
N ASP A 221 7.04 2.56 -5.11
CA ASP A 221 8.40 2.09 -4.88
C ASP A 221 9.12 2.85 -3.76
N HIS A 222 9.88 2.13 -2.92
CA HIS A 222 10.62 2.70 -1.78
C HIS A 222 9.76 3.56 -0.84
N CYS A 223 8.47 3.29 -0.73
CA CYS A 223 7.59 4.00 0.20
C CYS A 223 7.53 3.30 1.56
N HIS A 224 7.13 4.04 2.60
CA HIS A 224 6.85 3.48 3.91
C HIS A 224 5.40 3.80 4.32
N PHE A 225 4.60 2.78 4.47
CA PHE A 225 3.20 2.85 4.87
C PHE A 225 3.05 2.39 6.30
N LYS A 226 2.40 3.18 7.15
CA LYS A 226 2.16 2.80 8.55
C LYS A 226 1.00 3.54 9.18
N ASP A 227 0.40 2.92 10.20
CA ASP A 227 -0.50 3.58 11.14
C ASP A 227 0.26 3.93 12.43
N THR A 228 0.05 5.12 12.95
CA THR A 228 0.72 5.62 14.14
C THR A 228 -0.23 6.05 15.25
N VAL A 229 -1.53 6.27 14.94
CA VAL A 229 -2.52 6.73 15.92
C VAL A 229 -2.89 5.60 16.86
N ASP A 230 -2.80 5.85 18.15
CA ASP A 230 -3.36 4.99 19.17
C ASP A 230 -4.88 5.07 19.14
N LEU A 231 -5.50 4.00 18.64
CA LEU A 231 -6.96 3.89 18.52
C LEU A 231 -7.67 3.56 19.83
N SER A 232 -6.96 3.34 20.93
CA SER A 232 -7.56 3.01 22.22
C SER A 232 -8.55 4.08 22.69
N HIS A 233 -8.23 5.35 22.44
CA HIS A 233 -9.11 6.47 22.76
C HIS A 233 -10.34 6.58 21.83
N VAL A 234 -10.19 6.18 20.59
CA VAL A 234 -11.28 6.19 19.59
C VAL A 234 -12.28 5.08 19.89
N HIS A 235 -11.79 3.89 20.27
CA HIS A 235 -12.64 2.75 20.61
C HIS A 235 -13.45 2.97 21.88
N LEU A 236 -12.93 3.70 22.86
CA LEU A 236 -13.63 4.02 24.11
C LEU A 236 -14.84 4.95 23.90
N ALA A 237 -14.85 5.74 22.84
CA ALA A 237 -15.91 6.71 22.59
C ALA A 237 -17.27 6.07 22.27
N GLY A 238 -17.33 4.84 21.80
CA GLY A 238 -18.54 4.18 21.30
C GLY A 238 -18.97 2.91 22.04
N GLY A 239 -18.38 2.55 23.19
CA GLY A 239 -18.69 1.31 23.91
C GLY A 239 -18.09 0.07 23.22
N GLU A 240 -18.73 -1.11 23.29
CA GLU A 240 -18.25 -2.36 22.68
C GLU A 240 -18.19 -2.29 21.14
N LEU A 241 -17.22 -1.54 20.62
CA LEU A 241 -17.03 -1.33 19.18
C LEU A 241 -16.15 -2.42 18.58
N THR A 242 -16.63 -3.63 18.51
CA THR A 242 -15.92 -4.74 17.89
C THR A 242 -15.68 -4.52 16.39
N LYS A 243 -16.32 -3.50 15.76
CA LYS A 243 -16.21 -3.23 14.33
C LYS A 243 -16.21 -1.75 13.92
N TRP A 244 -15.81 -0.86 14.78
CA TRP A 244 -15.52 0.51 14.35
C TRP A 244 -14.12 0.59 13.74
N GLN A 245 -14.04 0.49 12.44
CA GLN A 245 -12.77 0.53 11.72
C GLN A 245 -12.50 1.94 11.25
N THR A 246 -11.36 2.48 11.62
CA THR A 246 -10.90 3.82 11.26
C THR A 246 -9.82 3.81 10.19
N TYR A 247 -9.36 2.62 9.78
CA TYR A 247 -8.40 2.40 8.70
C TYR A 247 -8.92 1.36 7.72
N ASP A 248 -8.80 1.60 6.41
CA ASP A 248 -9.10 0.59 5.37
C ASP A 248 -7.82 -0.09 4.89
N GLY A 249 -7.34 0.15 3.69
CA GLY A 249 -6.12 -0.44 3.17
C GLY A 249 -4.90 0.49 3.25
N LEU A 250 -3.68 -0.05 3.16
CA LEU A 250 -2.50 0.79 2.94
C LEU A 250 -2.28 1.06 1.45
N CYS A 251 -2.43 0.03 0.60
CA CYS A 251 -2.25 0.17 -0.85
C CYS A 251 -3.19 -0.80 -1.57
N ASP A 252 -4.36 -0.34 -1.98
CA ASP A 252 -5.40 -1.16 -2.59
C ASP A 252 -5.50 -0.99 -4.10
N ILE A 253 -5.76 -2.09 -4.81
CA ILE A 253 -5.86 -2.16 -6.27
C ILE A 253 -7.23 -2.71 -6.64
N LYS A 254 -8.08 -1.89 -7.22
CA LYS A 254 -9.51 -2.17 -7.45
C LYS A 254 -9.92 -1.90 -8.92
N GLY A 255 -11.10 -2.35 -9.32
CA GLY A 255 -11.62 -2.17 -10.68
C GLY A 255 -10.76 -2.82 -11.75
N ASP A 256 -10.76 -2.30 -12.97
CA ASP A 256 -9.98 -2.82 -14.11
C ASP A 256 -8.52 -2.35 -14.11
N SER A 257 -7.90 -2.31 -12.93
CA SER A 257 -6.49 -1.92 -12.77
C SER A 257 -5.55 -2.99 -13.33
N ALA A 258 -4.47 -2.55 -14.00
CA ALA A 258 -3.51 -3.46 -14.65
C ALA A 258 -2.11 -2.87 -14.72
N ALA A 259 -1.12 -3.71 -15.02
CA ALA A 259 0.26 -3.29 -15.22
C ALA A 259 0.80 -2.48 -14.01
N ILE A 260 0.81 -3.11 -12.83
CA ILE A 260 1.18 -2.44 -11.57
C ILE A 260 2.38 -3.14 -10.94
N THR A 261 3.31 -2.35 -10.40
CA THR A 261 4.41 -2.84 -9.58
C THR A 261 4.43 -2.14 -8.22
N ILE A 262 4.46 -2.94 -7.17
CA ILE A 262 4.61 -2.52 -5.77
C ILE A 262 5.93 -3.10 -5.28
N SER A 263 6.95 -2.26 -5.11
CA SER A 263 8.32 -2.74 -4.87
C SER A 263 9.09 -1.94 -3.81
N HIS A 264 9.99 -2.62 -3.10
CA HIS A 264 10.87 -2.03 -2.10
C HIS A 264 10.15 -1.16 -1.05
N ASN A 265 8.88 -1.46 -0.75
CA ASN A 265 8.13 -0.71 0.25
C ASN A 265 8.21 -1.39 1.63
N ILE A 266 7.99 -0.62 2.67
CA ILE A 266 7.68 -1.10 4.02
C ILE A 266 6.19 -0.88 4.27
N PHE A 267 5.48 -1.95 4.65
CA PHE A 267 4.12 -1.92 5.17
C PHE A 267 4.17 -2.33 6.64
N GLU A 268 3.67 -1.48 7.52
CA GLU A 268 3.86 -1.66 8.95
C GLU A 268 2.62 -1.35 9.78
N ASN A 269 2.40 -2.17 10.83
CA ASN A 269 1.40 -1.94 11.88
C ASN A 269 -0.03 -1.74 11.37
N HIS A 270 -0.54 -2.64 10.52
CA HIS A 270 -1.85 -2.48 9.88
C HIS A 270 -2.67 -3.78 9.83
N ASP A 271 -4.01 -3.68 9.83
CA ASP A 271 -4.87 -4.88 9.70
C ASP A 271 -5.02 -5.32 8.23
N LYS A 272 -5.56 -4.48 7.34
CA LYS A 272 -5.99 -4.83 5.97
C LYS A 272 -5.06 -4.25 4.90
N THR A 273 -3.86 -4.77 4.75
CA THR A 273 -2.71 -4.08 4.11
C THR A 273 -2.87 -3.80 2.62
N MET A 274 -3.14 -4.83 1.80
CA MET A 274 -3.19 -4.69 0.33
C MET A 274 -4.27 -5.59 -0.26
N LEU A 275 -5.35 -4.98 -0.74
CA LEU A 275 -6.42 -5.66 -1.47
C LEU A 275 -6.18 -5.54 -2.97
N ILE A 276 -6.19 -6.68 -3.67
CA ILE A 276 -6.19 -6.76 -5.14
C ILE A 276 -7.51 -7.38 -5.58
N GLY A 277 -8.40 -6.57 -6.16
CA GLY A 277 -9.76 -6.98 -6.53
C GLY A 277 -10.75 -6.98 -5.36
N SER A 278 -11.77 -6.14 -5.43
CA SER A 278 -12.72 -5.89 -4.34
C SER A 278 -13.76 -6.99 -4.17
N ARG A 279 -14.22 -7.61 -5.26
CA ARG A 279 -15.30 -8.62 -5.29
C ARG A 279 -14.96 -9.78 -6.22
N ASP A 280 -15.63 -10.92 -6.05
CA ASP A 280 -15.47 -12.06 -6.96
C ASP A 280 -15.94 -11.76 -8.40
N SER A 281 -16.78 -10.75 -8.59
CA SER A 281 -17.23 -10.25 -9.90
C SER A 281 -16.43 -9.06 -10.43
N ASP A 282 -15.34 -8.64 -9.75
CA ASP A 282 -14.56 -7.46 -10.08
C ASP A 282 -13.32 -7.82 -10.88
N GLY A 283 -13.22 -7.35 -12.12
CA GLY A 283 -12.06 -7.53 -13.00
C GLY A 283 -11.86 -8.94 -13.53
N SER A 284 -10.70 -9.19 -14.13
CA SER A 284 -10.30 -10.48 -14.70
C SER A 284 -8.80 -10.72 -14.48
N SER A 285 -8.41 -11.96 -14.22
CA SER A 285 -7.00 -12.36 -14.18
C SER A 285 -6.29 -12.23 -15.54
N GLU A 286 -7.03 -12.14 -16.65
CA GLU A 286 -6.42 -11.90 -17.96
C GLU A 286 -5.88 -10.47 -18.09
N THR A 287 -6.51 -9.50 -17.45
CA THR A 287 -6.15 -8.08 -17.56
C THR A 287 -5.43 -7.55 -16.30
N ARG A 288 -5.85 -7.96 -15.10
CA ARG A 288 -5.27 -7.48 -13.84
C ARG A 288 -3.93 -8.17 -13.55
N THR A 289 -2.85 -7.46 -13.82
CA THR A 289 -1.47 -7.96 -13.73
C THR A 289 -0.64 -7.13 -12.76
N ILE A 290 -0.11 -7.78 -11.71
CA ILE A 290 0.57 -7.10 -10.61
C ILE A 290 1.87 -7.79 -10.26
N THR A 291 2.93 -7.01 -10.02
CA THR A 291 4.17 -7.43 -9.38
C THR A 291 4.22 -6.91 -7.95
N VAL A 292 4.51 -7.77 -6.99
CA VAL A 292 4.76 -7.42 -5.58
C VAL A 292 6.12 -7.98 -5.20
N ALA A 293 7.15 -7.13 -5.12
CA ALA A 293 8.53 -7.60 -5.01
C ALA A 293 9.38 -6.76 -4.07
N HIS A 294 10.29 -7.41 -3.35
CA HIS A 294 11.27 -6.76 -2.46
C HIS A 294 10.66 -5.91 -1.35
N ASN A 295 9.42 -6.18 -0.94
CA ASN A 295 8.75 -5.44 0.13
C ASN A 295 8.99 -6.08 1.51
N ILE A 296 8.86 -5.27 2.55
CA ILE A 296 8.75 -5.68 3.94
C ILE A 296 7.30 -5.55 4.39
N PHE A 297 6.74 -6.64 4.92
CA PHE A 297 5.47 -6.63 5.63
C PHE A 297 5.74 -6.94 7.10
N ASN A 298 5.68 -5.89 7.94
CA ASN A 298 6.01 -5.96 9.35
C ASN A 298 4.79 -5.68 10.23
N ASN A 299 4.46 -6.60 11.13
CA ASN A 299 3.32 -6.46 12.04
C ASN A 299 1.98 -6.16 11.34
N CYS A 300 1.79 -6.70 10.15
CA CYS A 300 0.55 -6.59 9.40
C CYS A 300 -0.30 -7.85 9.59
N ALA A 301 -1.62 -7.69 9.83
CA ALA A 301 -2.46 -8.83 10.19
C ALA A 301 -2.84 -9.69 9.00
N GLN A 302 -3.16 -9.10 7.84
CA GLN A 302 -3.67 -9.84 6.69
C GLN A 302 -3.53 -9.06 5.38
N ARG A 303 -3.80 -9.73 4.26
CA ARG A 303 -3.76 -9.15 2.89
C ARG A 303 -2.37 -8.64 2.50
N LEU A 304 -1.37 -9.53 2.47
CA LEU A 304 0.04 -9.18 2.21
C LEU A 304 0.60 -9.78 0.89
N PRO A 305 -0.07 -9.71 -0.28
CA PRO A 305 -1.41 -9.19 -0.57
C PRO A 305 -2.55 -10.20 -0.41
N MET A 306 -3.81 -9.75 -0.57
CA MET A 306 -4.95 -10.61 -0.87
C MET A 306 -5.48 -10.34 -2.27
N ALA A 307 -5.49 -11.35 -3.14
CA ALA A 307 -5.82 -11.16 -4.54
C ALA A 307 -7.09 -11.91 -4.98
N ARG A 308 -7.91 -11.25 -5.83
CA ARG A 308 -9.02 -11.80 -6.60
C ARG A 308 -8.88 -11.45 -8.07
N ASN A 309 -9.22 -12.39 -8.96
CA ASN A 309 -9.25 -12.16 -10.41
C ASN A 309 -8.01 -11.42 -10.92
N ALA A 310 -6.81 -11.89 -10.57
CA ALA A 310 -5.54 -11.24 -10.89
C ALA A 310 -4.43 -12.26 -11.14
N LYS A 311 -3.51 -11.94 -12.05
CA LYS A 311 -2.18 -12.55 -12.14
C LYS A 311 -1.23 -11.75 -11.25
N VAL A 312 -0.69 -12.37 -10.21
CA VAL A 312 0.20 -11.70 -9.26
C VAL A 312 1.52 -12.46 -9.16
N HIS A 313 2.60 -11.80 -9.56
CA HIS A 313 3.96 -12.29 -9.33
C HIS A 313 4.48 -11.72 -8.01
N VAL A 314 4.74 -12.59 -7.04
CA VAL A 314 5.11 -12.23 -5.66
C VAL A 314 6.48 -12.81 -5.36
N TYR A 315 7.52 -11.99 -5.31
CA TYR A 315 8.87 -12.52 -5.10
C TYR A 315 9.76 -11.64 -4.23
N ASN A 316 10.69 -12.28 -3.55
CA ASN A 316 11.69 -11.65 -2.68
C ASN A 316 11.12 -10.70 -1.63
N ASN A 317 9.91 -10.96 -1.13
CA ASN A 317 9.33 -10.20 -0.03
C ASN A 317 9.67 -10.84 1.32
N PHE A 318 9.79 -10.00 2.34
CA PHE A 318 10.02 -10.39 3.72
C PHE A 318 8.78 -10.15 4.56
N TYR A 319 8.34 -11.18 5.29
CA TYR A 319 7.14 -11.17 6.13
C TYR A 319 7.51 -11.47 7.57
N ASP A 320 7.22 -10.52 8.48
CA ASP A 320 7.41 -10.69 9.93
C ASP A 320 6.18 -10.16 10.70
N SER A 321 5.93 -10.73 11.88
CA SER A 321 4.84 -10.26 12.75
C SER A 321 5.10 -10.74 14.18
N LYS A 322 5.97 -10.05 14.91
CA LYS A 322 6.34 -10.45 16.27
C LYS A 322 5.58 -9.71 17.35
N ASP A 323 5.42 -8.39 17.21
CA ASP A 323 4.98 -7.51 18.28
C ASP A 323 3.94 -6.46 17.80
N GLY A 324 3.06 -6.84 16.85
CA GLY A 324 2.08 -5.91 16.27
C GLY A 324 0.84 -5.70 17.13
N PHE A 325 0.16 -4.57 16.93
CA PHE A 325 -1.15 -4.25 17.52
C PHE A 325 -2.23 -5.25 17.08
N TYR A 326 -2.04 -5.91 15.95
CA TYR A 326 -3.02 -6.80 15.37
C TYR A 326 -2.55 -8.25 15.38
N ASP A 327 -3.43 -9.15 15.77
CA ASP A 327 -3.21 -10.60 15.60
C ASP A 327 -3.02 -10.94 14.11
N GLN A 328 -1.85 -11.48 13.77
CA GLN A 328 -1.56 -11.92 12.42
C GLN A 328 -2.50 -13.08 12.03
N LYS A 329 -3.26 -12.90 10.95
CA LYS A 329 -4.26 -13.87 10.47
C LYS A 329 -3.70 -14.76 9.36
N TYR A 330 -3.13 -14.15 8.33
CA TYR A 330 -2.44 -14.80 7.21
C TYR A 330 -1.63 -13.75 6.42
N ALA A 331 -0.59 -14.19 5.73
CA ALA A 331 0.17 -13.30 4.86
C ALA A 331 -0.52 -13.18 3.48
N ILE A 332 -0.37 -14.12 2.58
CA ILE A 332 -0.90 -14.03 1.23
C ILE A 332 -2.27 -14.70 1.14
N GLY A 333 -3.29 -13.96 0.72
CA GLY A 333 -4.64 -14.43 0.46
C GLY A 333 -4.88 -14.75 -1.01
N VAL A 334 -5.13 -16.03 -1.33
CA VAL A 334 -5.33 -16.52 -2.69
C VAL A 334 -6.82 -16.73 -2.90
N ARG A 335 -7.51 -15.71 -3.44
CA ARG A 335 -8.96 -15.69 -3.52
C ARG A 335 -9.46 -15.98 -4.94
N PHE A 336 -10.78 -15.94 -5.11
CA PHE A 336 -11.50 -16.29 -6.34
C PHE A 336 -10.79 -15.79 -7.61
N GLY A 337 -10.52 -16.70 -8.55
CA GLY A 337 -9.96 -16.38 -9.86
C GLY A 337 -8.53 -15.83 -9.86
N SER A 338 -7.86 -15.74 -8.70
CA SER A 338 -6.46 -15.29 -8.67
C SER A 338 -5.50 -16.41 -9.08
N LEU A 339 -4.46 -16.02 -9.81
CA LEU A 339 -3.33 -16.83 -10.22
C LEU A 339 -2.08 -16.22 -9.57
N ILE A 340 -1.52 -16.87 -8.56
CA ILE A 340 -0.34 -16.37 -7.85
C ILE A 340 0.89 -17.20 -8.21
N TYR A 341 1.95 -16.51 -8.59
CA TYR A 341 3.28 -17.07 -8.74
C TYR A 341 4.20 -16.50 -7.66
N ALA A 342 4.55 -17.32 -6.66
CA ALA A 342 5.30 -16.89 -5.48
C ALA A 342 6.71 -17.51 -5.47
N GLN A 343 7.75 -16.65 -5.46
CA GLN A 343 9.14 -17.10 -5.55
C GLN A 343 10.04 -16.44 -4.52
N ASN A 344 10.91 -17.24 -3.90
CA ASN A 344 12.00 -16.80 -3.02
C ASN A 344 11.57 -15.76 -1.98
N ASN A 345 10.35 -15.88 -1.43
CA ASN A 345 9.90 -15.06 -0.32
C ASN A 345 10.39 -15.65 1.01
N TYR A 346 10.48 -14.83 2.05
CA TYR A 346 10.89 -15.23 3.38
C TYR A 346 9.81 -14.92 4.41
N PHE A 347 9.26 -15.95 5.04
CA PHE A 347 8.28 -15.86 6.13
C PHE A 347 8.93 -16.26 7.45
N THR A 348 8.89 -15.38 8.45
CA THR A 348 9.39 -15.71 9.80
C THR A 348 8.38 -16.55 10.59
N ASN A 349 8.80 -17.04 11.74
CA ASN A 349 7.93 -17.73 12.70
C ASN A 349 6.91 -16.80 13.40
N GLY A 350 6.97 -15.50 13.19
CA GLY A 350 5.93 -14.55 13.59
C GLY A 350 4.68 -14.66 12.74
N VAL A 351 4.83 -15.08 11.47
CA VAL A 351 3.70 -15.28 10.56
C VAL A 351 2.89 -16.53 10.97
N LYS A 352 1.56 -16.40 11.00
CA LYS A 352 0.66 -17.50 11.39
C LYS A 352 0.40 -18.48 10.24
N ILE A 353 0.01 -17.96 9.09
CA ILE A 353 -0.26 -18.69 7.84
C ILE A 353 0.42 -17.96 6.71
N SER A 354 1.30 -18.61 5.95
CA SER A 354 1.96 -18.01 4.80
C SER A 354 1.01 -17.77 3.62
N TYR A 355 0.24 -18.80 3.23
CA TYR A 355 -0.71 -18.73 2.12
C TYR A 355 -2.07 -19.29 2.55
N LYS A 356 -3.13 -18.50 2.33
CA LYS A 356 -4.52 -18.88 2.62
C LYS A 356 -5.38 -18.85 1.37
N CYS A 357 -5.75 -20.03 0.85
CA CYS A 357 -6.54 -20.19 -0.35
C CYS A 357 -8.05 -20.20 -0.11
N ASN A 358 -8.78 -19.60 -1.07
CA ASN A 358 -10.20 -19.74 -1.25
C ASN A 358 -10.56 -19.46 -2.71
N LYS A 359 -10.72 -20.49 -3.53
CA LYS A 359 -11.10 -20.44 -4.96
C LYS A 359 -10.08 -19.70 -5.86
N GLY A 360 -8.81 -19.58 -5.47
CA GLY A 360 -7.71 -19.13 -6.30
C GLY A 360 -6.65 -20.22 -6.38
N THR A 361 -5.64 -20.02 -7.21
CA THR A 361 -4.55 -20.98 -7.43
C THR A 361 -3.19 -20.34 -7.17
N ILE A 362 -2.25 -21.14 -6.70
CA ILE A 362 -0.88 -20.72 -6.41
C ILE A 362 0.15 -21.74 -6.89
N PHE A 363 1.23 -21.24 -7.45
CA PHE A 363 2.49 -21.98 -7.57
C PHE A 363 3.55 -21.27 -6.73
N GLU A 364 4.30 -22.02 -5.96
CA GLU A 364 5.36 -21.49 -5.11
C GLU A 364 6.67 -22.27 -5.30
N SER A 365 7.80 -21.54 -5.31
CA SER A 365 9.14 -22.12 -5.42
C SER A 365 10.18 -21.30 -4.68
N GLY A 366 11.18 -21.95 -4.11
CA GLY A 366 12.34 -21.32 -3.48
C GLY A 366 12.05 -20.50 -2.21
N ASN A 367 10.82 -20.51 -1.68
CA ASN A 367 10.47 -19.75 -0.48
C ASN A 367 11.10 -20.38 0.79
N ILE A 368 11.49 -19.54 1.76
CA ILE A 368 11.74 -19.95 3.14
C ILE A 368 10.48 -19.66 3.95
N ASP A 369 9.79 -20.70 4.35
CA ASP A 369 8.53 -20.61 5.12
C ASP A 369 8.71 -21.20 6.52
N LEU A 370 8.93 -20.31 7.49
CA LEU A 370 9.01 -20.65 8.92
C LEU A 370 7.71 -20.33 9.65
N SER A 371 6.63 -19.99 8.93
CA SER A 371 5.35 -19.63 9.52
C SER A 371 4.75 -20.78 10.35
N LYS A 372 3.94 -20.45 11.36
CA LYS A 372 3.45 -21.40 12.38
C LYS A 372 2.62 -22.55 11.79
N LYS A 373 1.88 -22.29 10.72
CA LYS A 373 0.97 -23.27 10.07
C LYS A 373 1.31 -23.56 8.62
N GLY A 374 2.30 -22.86 8.05
CA GLY A 374 2.67 -22.98 6.64
C GLY A 374 1.56 -22.55 5.69
N SER A 375 1.64 -23.06 4.46
CA SER A 375 0.61 -22.89 3.42
C SER A 375 -0.58 -23.82 3.70
N VAL A 376 -1.80 -23.26 3.59
CA VAL A 376 -3.05 -24.05 3.63
C VAL A 376 -3.72 -24.08 2.25
N CYS A 377 -2.90 -24.10 1.21
CA CYS A 377 -3.31 -24.12 -0.20
C CYS A 377 -2.93 -25.44 -0.86
N GLU A 378 -3.75 -25.89 -1.81
CA GLU A 378 -3.31 -26.84 -2.80
C GLU A 378 -2.39 -26.14 -3.79
N LYS A 379 -1.21 -26.72 -4.03
CA LYS A 379 -0.15 -26.11 -4.86
C LYS A 379 -0.21 -26.65 -6.28
N LEU A 380 -0.05 -25.75 -7.26
CA LEU A 380 0.18 -26.16 -8.62
C LEU A 380 1.56 -26.82 -8.75
N THR A 381 1.71 -27.70 -9.75
CA THR A 381 2.99 -28.36 -10.10
C THR A 381 3.85 -27.56 -11.07
N LYS A 382 3.27 -26.51 -11.68
CA LYS A 382 3.94 -25.59 -12.61
C LYS A 382 3.37 -24.17 -12.47
N PRO A 383 4.11 -23.13 -12.85
CA PRO A 383 3.63 -21.75 -12.84
C PRO A 383 2.33 -21.59 -13.63
N PRO A 384 1.34 -20.82 -13.12
CA PRO A 384 0.09 -20.56 -13.82
C PRO A 384 0.23 -19.58 -14.99
N PHE A 385 1.35 -18.86 -15.06
CA PHE A 385 1.74 -17.94 -16.14
C PHE A 385 3.23 -17.69 -16.11
N GLU A 386 3.77 -17.19 -17.22
CA GLU A 386 5.13 -16.68 -17.31
C GLU A 386 5.10 -15.15 -17.24
N PRO A 387 5.85 -14.50 -16.32
CA PRO A 387 5.97 -13.05 -16.30
C PRO A 387 6.58 -12.52 -17.60
N PRO A 388 5.96 -11.53 -18.29
CA PRO A 388 6.42 -11.06 -19.59
C PRO A 388 7.58 -10.05 -19.51
N TYR A 389 8.31 -10.04 -18.40
CA TYR A 389 9.43 -9.13 -18.12
C TYR A 389 10.63 -9.90 -17.54
N LYS A 390 11.81 -9.31 -17.65
CA LYS A 390 13.02 -9.83 -16.99
C LYS A 390 13.00 -9.47 -15.50
N PHE A 391 13.41 -10.39 -14.68
CA PHE A 391 13.58 -10.19 -13.23
C PHE A 391 14.74 -11.04 -12.71
N GLU A 392 15.32 -10.62 -11.61
CA GLU A 392 16.35 -11.35 -10.91
C GLU A 392 15.83 -11.81 -9.56
N LEU A 393 16.12 -13.03 -9.17
CA LEU A 393 15.74 -13.58 -7.88
C LEU A 393 16.94 -13.56 -6.94
N LEU A 394 16.75 -12.91 -5.80
CA LEU A 394 17.65 -13.14 -4.66
C LEU A 394 17.41 -14.53 -4.09
N GLU A 395 18.45 -15.19 -3.64
CA GLU A 395 18.30 -16.38 -2.82
C GLU A 395 17.46 -16.04 -1.57
N ALA A 396 16.46 -16.87 -1.24
CA ALA A 396 15.52 -16.59 -0.16
C ALA A 396 16.21 -16.31 1.19
N SER A 397 17.35 -16.95 1.45
CA SER A 397 18.17 -16.73 2.65
C SER A 397 18.75 -15.31 2.76
N ASN A 398 18.91 -14.61 1.63
CA ASN A 398 19.43 -13.24 1.57
C ASN A 398 18.34 -12.18 1.61
N VAL A 399 17.07 -12.55 1.34
CA VAL A 399 15.95 -11.60 1.22
C VAL A 399 15.81 -10.71 2.44
N GLN A 400 15.83 -11.28 3.66
CA GLN A 400 15.70 -10.48 4.88
C GLN A 400 16.77 -9.38 4.98
N LYS A 401 18.02 -9.71 4.66
CA LYS A 401 19.14 -8.75 4.72
C LYS A 401 18.97 -7.66 3.66
N GLU A 402 18.75 -8.07 2.42
CA GLU A 402 18.68 -7.16 1.27
C GLU A 402 17.50 -6.20 1.35
N VAL A 403 16.29 -6.69 1.69
CA VAL A 403 15.13 -5.79 1.78
C VAL A 403 15.22 -4.83 2.97
N LYS A 404 15.81 -5.25 4.10
CA LYS A 404 16.04 -4.35 5.25
C LYS A 404 17.05 -3.23 4.95
N GLN A 405 17.95 -3.46 4.04
CA GLN A 405 18.91 -2.45 3.60
C GLN A 405 18.31 -1.48 2.59
N ASN A 406 17.43 -1.95 1.70
CA ASN A 406 17.03 -1.23 0.50
C ASN A 406 15.57 -0.77 0.50
N ALA A 407 14.65 -1.43 1.23
CA ALA A 407 13.23 -1.08 1.20
C ALA A 407 12.89 0.08 2.14
N GLY A 408 11.89 0.88 1.75
CA GLY A 408 11.38 2.02 2.50
C GLY A 408 12.03 3.34 2.15
N THR A 409 11.57 4.40 2.79
CA THR A 409 12.05 5.77 2.57
C THR A 409 13.47 6.00 3.08
N GLY A 410 14.19 6.91 2.44
CA GLY A 410 15.53 7.36 2.89
C GLY A 410 16.65 6.35 2.71
N LYS A 411 16.40 5.21 2.07
CA LYS A 411 17.41 4.17 1.83
C LYS A 411 18.34 4.53 0.67
N LEU A 412 17.81 5.23 -0.31
CA LEU A 412 18.53 5.68 -1.50
C LEU A 412 18.54 7.20 -1.55
N ALA A 413 19.61 7.79 -2.09
CA ALA A 413 19.67 9.22 -2.31
C ALA A 413 18.72 9.64 -3.45
N VAL A 414 17.94 10.68 -3.26
CA VAL A 414 17.10 11.25 -4.32
C VAL A 414 17.90 12.30 -5.08
N ILE A 415 18.04 12.09 -6.39
CA ILE A 415 18.73 13.01 -7.30
C ILE A 415 17.67 13.75 -8.14
N LYS A 416 17.70 15.08 -8.06
CA LYS A 416 16.89 15.97 -8.89
C LYS A 416 17.50 16.19 -10.26
#